data_95ec99212cb8e29a1b4213843dc0957a
#
_entry.id   95ec99212cb8e29a1b4213843dc0957a
#
_cell.length_a   1.000
_cell.length_b   1.000
_cell.length_c   1.000
_cell.angle_alpha   90.00
_cell.angle_beta   90.00
_cell.angle_gamma   90.00
#
_symmetry.space_group_name_H-M   'P 1'
#
loop_
_entity.id
_entity.type
_entity.pdbx_description
1 polymer ?
#
loop_
_entity_poly.entity_id
_entity_poly.type
_entity_poly.pdbx_seq_one_letter_code
_entity_poly.pdbx_strand_id
1 'polypeptide(L)'
;MDIDVRGPRFGAVVTTLVLVLVLVTGSAWLLAWQTLVFALGAAGRSPYGWLFRRVVRPRIGPPTEFESPRPPRFAQAVGLVFAVLGLVGYWLGPAWLGMAATGLALAAAFLNAAFGYCLGCEMYLLVRRVTPRTE
;
A
#
# COMPACT_ATOMS: atom_id res chain seq x y z
N MET A 1 5.49 18.19 5.53
CA MET A 1 5.48 18.20 4.06
C MET A 1 4.32 17.35 3.54
N ASP A 2 3.42 17.99 2.83
CA ASP A 2 2.23 17.30 2.34
C ASP A 2 2.45 16.73 0.94
N ILE A 3 1.66 15.71 0.61
CA ILE A 3 1.77 15.04 -0.67
C ILE A 3 0.45 15.16 -1.45
N ASP A 4 0.54 15.00 -2.77
CA ASP A 4 -0.61 15.01 -3.65
C ASP A 4 -1.48 13.78 -3.33
N VAL A 5 -2.77 13.99 -3.03
CA VAL A 5 -3.68 12.89 -2.65
C VAL A 5 -3.85 11.85 -3.76
N ARG A 6 -3.56 12.23 -5.01
CA ARG A 6 -3.68 11.29 -6.14
C ARG A 6 -2.53 10.27 -6.18
N GLY A 7 -1.39 10.60 -5.55
CA GLY A 7 -0.22 9.73 -5.53
C GLY A 7 -0.49 8.40 -4.83
N PRO A 8 -0.93 8.42 -3.57
CA PRO A 8 -1.25 7.17 -2.87
C PRO A 8 -2.34 6.35 -3.57
N ARG A 9 -3.30 7.02 -4.18
CA ARG A 9 -4.36 6.32 -4.90
C ARG A 9 -3.81 5.64 -6.15
N PHE A 10 -2.91 6.30 -6.87
CA PHE A 10 -2.22 5.69 -8.00
C PHE A 10 -1.44 4.45 -7.53
N GLY A 11 -0.72 4.58 -6.42
CA GLY A 11 0.02 3.46 -5.85
C GLY A 11 -0.90 2.31 -5.49
N ALA A 12 -2.10 2.60 -4.99
CA ALA A 12 -3.08 1.57 -4.66
C ALA A 12 -3.56 0.83 -5.91
N VAL A 13 -3.74 1.55 -7.02
CA VAL A 13 -4.13 0.93 -8.29
C VAL A 13 -3.05 -0.06 -8.75
N VAL A 14 -1.79 0.37 -8.75
CA VAL A 14 -0.68 -0.50 -9.16
C VAL A 14 -0.56 -1.69 -8.21
N THR A 15 -0.66 -1.45 -6.90
CA THR A 15 -0.62 -2.51 -5.89
C THR A 15 -1.74 -3.52 -6.12
N THR A 16 -2.94 -3.03 -6.40
CA THR A 16 -4.08 -3.91 -6.68
C THR A 16 -3.77 -4.85 -7.85
N LEU A 17 -3.24 -4.29 -8.93
CA LEU A 17 -2.90 -5.10 -10.10
C LEU A 17 -1.82 -6.13 -9.79
N VAL A 18 -0.79 -5.73 -9.05
CA VAL A 18 0.29 -6.65 -8.67
C VAL A 18 -0.25 -7.77 -7.79
N LEU A 19 -1.08 -7.45 -6.79
CA LEU A 19 -1.60 -8.45 -5.87
C LEU A 19 -2.58 -9.39 -6.55
N VAL A 20 -3.36 -8.91 -7.52
CA VAL A 20 -4.21 -9.79 -8.34
C VAL A 20 -3.33 -10.79 -9.08
N LEU A 21 -2.23 -10.33 -9.67
CA LEU A 21 -1.32 -11.21 -10.38
C LEU A 21 -0.67 -12.22 -9.44
N VAL A 22 -0.36 -11.83 -8.21
CA VAL A 22 0.15 -12.77 -7.21
C VAL A 22 -0.86 -13.90 -6.97
N LEU A 23 -2.14 -13.56 -6.78
CA LEU A 23 -3.16 -14.57 -6.51
C LEU A 23 -3.40 -15.47 -7.72
N VAL A 24 -3.41 -14.90 -8.91
CA VAL A 24 -3.67 -15.65 -10.14
C VAL A 24 -2.51 -16.59 -10.48
N THR A 25 -1.27 -16.11 -10.33
CA THR A 25 -0.09 -16.87 -10.74
C THR A 25 0.55 -17.67 -9.61
N GLY A 26 0.26 -17.30 -8.36
CA GLY A 26 0.92 -17.90 -7.19
C GLY A 26 2.39 -17.52 -7.09
N SER A 27 2.82 -16.45 -7.75
CA SER A 27 4.23 -16.06 -7.79
C SER A 27 4.67 -15.40 -6.49
N ALA A 28 5.47 -16.11 -5.70
CA ALA A 28 6.05 -15.54 -4.49
C ALA A 28 7.07 -14.42 -4.82
N TRP A 29 7.74 -14.54 -5.95
CA TRP A 29 8.69 -13.51 -6.37
C TRP A 29 8.01 -12.18 -6.65
N LEU A 30 6.83 -12.22 -7.25
CA LEU A 30 6.07 -11.01 -7.50
C LEU A 30 5.60 -10.38 -6.18
N LEU A 31 5.22 -11.22 -5.21
CA LEU A 31 4.88 -10.75 -3.88
C LEU A 31 6.11 -10.18 -3.16
N ALA A 32 7.29 -10.77 -3.40
CA ALA A 32 8.54 -10.24 -2.84
C ALA A 32 8.81 -8.83 -3.36
N TRP A 33 8.54 -8.57 -4.64
CA TRP A 33 8.65 -7.24 -5.22
C TRP A 33 7.70 -6.28 -4.49
N GLN A 34 6.45 -6.67 -4.31
CA GLN A 34 5.48 -5.80 -3.63
C GLN A 34 5.84 -5.60 -2.16
N THR A 35 6.46 -6.61 -1.52
CA THR A 35 6.95 -6.46 -0.15
C THR A 35 8.02 -5.36 -0.08
N LEU A 36 8.93 -5.36 -1.04
CA LEU A 36 9.95 -4.31 -1.12
C LEU A 36 9.30 -2.94 -1.33
N VAL A 37 8.29 -2.87 -2.19
CA VAL A 37 7.57 -1.62 -2.45
C VAL A 37 6.91 -1.11 -1.17
N PHE A 38 6.26 -2.00 -0.41
CA PHE A 38 5.65 -1.61 0.87
C PHE A 38 6.69 -1.09 1.86
N ALA A 39 7.84 -1.78 1.94
CA ALA A 39 8.91 -1.36 2.84
C ALA A 39 9.43 0.04 2.49
N LEU A 40 9.69 0.27 1.20
CA LEU A 40 10.14 1.57 0.75
C LEU A 40 9.09 2.65 0.97
N GLY A 41 7.82 2.30 0.75
CA GLY A 41 6.72 3.24 1.00
C GLY A 41 6.61 3.61 2.46
N ALA A 42 6.78 2.64 3.37
CA ALA A 42 6.75 2.91 4.80
C ALA A 42 7.93 3.82 5.21
N ALA A 43 9.04 3.70 4.50
CA ALA A 43 10.21 4.55 4.75
C ALA A 43 10.08 5.93 4.10
N GLY A 44 9.00 6.18 3.38
CA GLY A 44 8.79 7.47 2.73
C GLY A 44 9.41 7.58 1.34
N ARG A 45 9.80 6.46 0.74
CA ARG A 45 10.48 6.43 -0.57
C ARG A 45 9.73 5.50 -1.53
N SER A 46 8.43 5.71 -1.66
CA SER A 46 7.58 4.85 -2.50
C SER A 46 7.99 4.90 -3.98
N PRO A 47 8.31 3.75 -4.60
CA PRO A 47 8.60 3.71 -6.03
C PRO A 47 7.39 4.12 -6.87
N TYR A 48 6.20 3.73 -6.46
CA TYR A 48 4.97 4.09 -7.19
C TYR A 48 4.68 5.58 -7.06
N GLY A 49 4.98 6.18 -5.91
CA GLY A 49 4.87 7.62 -5.72
C GLY A 49 5.85 8.39 -6.61
N TRP A 50 7.07 7.87 -6.72
CA TRP A 50 8.07 8.46 -7.61
C TRP A 50 7.60 8.39 -9.06
N LEU A 51 7.10 7.24 -9.48
CA LEU A 51 6.59 7.05 -10.85
C LEU A 51 5.42 8.00 -11.12
N PHE A 52 4.53 8.13 -10.15
CA PHE A 52 3.40 9.06 -10.27
C PHE A 52 3.88 10.49 -10.52
N ARG A 53 4.83 10.95 -9.72
CA ARG A 53 5.33 12.32 -9.83
C ARG A 53 6.05 12.58 -11.14
N ARG A 54 6.74 11.57 -11.68
CA ARG A 54 7.56 11.75 -12.88
C ARG A 54 6.80 11.55 -14.17
N VAL A 55 5.81 10.68 -14.18
CA VAL A 55 5.14 10.28 -15.41
C VAL A 55 3.69 10.71 -15.46
N VAL A 56 2.92 10.44 -14.40
CA VAL A 56 1.47 10.65 -14.41
C VAL A 56 1.12 12.10 -14.12
N ARG A 57 1.69 12.66 -13.09
CA ARG A 57 1.36 14.02 -12.65
C ARG A 57 1.56 15.10 -13.74
N PRO A 58 2.64 15.06 -14.53
CA PRO A 58 2.79 16.06 -15.60
C PRO A 58 1.70 15.99 -16.66
N ARG A 59 1.03 14.84 -16.78
CA ARG A 59 -0.01 14.63 -17.78
C ARG A 59 -1.40 14.98 -17.29
N ILE A 60 -1.63 14.95 -15.98
CA ILE A 60 -2.95 15.23 -15.41
C ILE A 60 -3.02 16.57 -14.70
N GLY A 61 -1.94 17.32 -14.72
CA GLY A 61 -1.90 18.67 -14.21
C GLY A 61 -1.57 18.79 -12.72
N PRO A 62 -1.47 20.04 -12.23
CA PRO A 62 -1.08 20.26 -10.85
C PRO A 62 -2.12 19.76 -9.86
N PRO A 63 -1.70 19.37 -8.65
CA PRO A 63 -2.63 18.89 -7.64
C PRO A 63 -3.46 20.03 -7.06
N THR A 64 -4.70 19.70 -6.69
CA THR A 64 -5.60 20.65 -6.04
C THR A 64 -5.79 20.32 -4.57
N GLU A 65 -5.41 19.11 -4.16
CA GLU A 65 -5.53 18.67 -2.76
C GLU A 65 -4.25 18.01 -2.30
N PHE A 66 -3.92 18.24 -1.05
CA PHE A 66 -2.74 17.65 -0.42
C PHE A 66 -3.12 16.99 0.90
N GLU A 67 -2.34 16.02 1.31
CA GLU A 67 -2.55 15.34 2.59
C GLU A 67 -1.20 15.08 3.26
N SER A 68 -1.25 14.80 4.58
CA SER A 68 -0.07 14.41 5.32
C SER A 68 0.44 13.07 4.79
N PRO A 69 1.77 12.88 4.68
CA PRO A 69 2.32 11.60 4.27
C PRO A 69 2.27 10.53 5.36
N ARG A 70 1.93 10.88 6.60
CA ARG A 70 1.97 9.92 7.72
C ARG A 70 0.97 8.78 7.59
N PRO A 71 -0.34 9.05 7.36
CA PRO A 71 -1.29 7.94 7.22
C PRO A 71 -0.97 6.99 6.06
N PRO A 72 -0.61 7.47 4.86
CA PRO A 72 -0.21 6.56 3.78
C PRO A 72 1.04 5.75 4.11
N ARG A 73 2.00 6.31 4.82
CA ARG A 73 3.19 5.56 5.23
C ARG A 73 2.83 4.46 6.21
N PHE A 74 1.92 4.74 7.15
CA PHE A 74 1.43 3.73 8.07
C PHE A 74 0.71 2.62 7.29
N ALA A 75 -0.10 2.99 6.29
CA ALA A 75 -0.80 2.02 5.46
C ALA A 75 0.20 1.11 4.73
N GLN A 76 1.32 1.68 4.24
CA GLN A 76 2.37 0.88 3.60
C GLN A 76 3.01 -0.09 4.59
N ALA A 77 3.20 0.34 5.84
CA ALA A 77 3.75 -0.53 6.88
C ALA A 77 2.80 -1.69 7.18
N VAL A 78 1.50 -1.44 7.23
CA VAL A 78 0.51 -2.50 7.41
C VAL A 78 0.54 -3.45 6.22
N GLY A 79 0.61 -2.91 5.00
CA GLY A 79 0.76 -3.73 3.80
C GLY A 79 2.01 -4.60 3.87
N LEU A 80 3.10 -4.05 4.39
CA LEU A 80 4.35 -4.81 4.55
C LEU A 80 4.14 -6.02 5.45
N VAL A 81 3.42 -5.86 6.56
CA VAL A 81 3.14 -6.97 7.47
C VAL A 81 2.39 -8.08 6.73
N PHE A 82 1.33 -7.72 6.00
CA PHE A 82 0.56 -8.72 5.25
C PHE A 82 1.38 -9.35 4.14
N ALA A 83 2.23 -8.59 3.46
CA ALA A 83 3.06 -9.13 2.39
C ALA A 83 4.09 -10.12 2.94
N VAL A 84 4.69 -9.81 4.09
CA VAL A 84 5.63 -10.74 4.75
C VAL A 84 4.92 -12.03 5.14
N LEU A 85 3.72 -11.91 5.74
CA LEU A 85 2.92 -13.09 6.07
C LEU A 85 2.60 -13.91 4.82
N GLY A 86 2.28 -13.23 3.72
CA GLY A 86 2.02 -13.88 2.46
C GLY A 86 3.23 -14.64 1.94
N LEU A 87 4.41 -14.04 2.02
CA LEU A 87 5.66 -14.69 1.61
C LEU A 87 5.93 -15.92 2.47
N VAL A 88 5.74 -15.81 3.77
CA VAL A 88 5.90 -16.96 4.66
C VAL A 88 4.99 -18.10 4.21
N GLY A 89 3.73 -17.78 3.91
CA GLY A 89 2.79 -18.79 3.44
C GLY A 89 3.21 -19.45 2.13
N TYR A 90 3.64 -18.64 1.14
CA TYR A 90 4.00 -19.19 -0.17
C TYR A 90 5.33 -19.95 -0.17
N TRP A 91 6.30 -19.46 0.61
CA TRP A 91 7.63 -20.09 0.60
C TRP A 91 7.81 -21.18 1.64
N LEU A 92 7.23 -21.01 2.83
CA LEU A 92 7.40 -21.95 3.94
C LEU A 92 6.13 -22.76 4.22
N GLY A 93 4.98 -22.26 3.76
CA GLY A 93 3.69 -22.90 3.99
C GLY A 93 3.07 -22.49 5.30
N PRO A 94 1.76 -22.73 5.46
CA PRO A 94 0.86 -23.30 4.47
C PRO A 94 0.45 -22.31 3.37
N ALA A 95 0.14 -22.83 2.19
CA ALA A 95 -0.20 -21.97 1.05
C ALA A 95 -1.44 -21.10 1.29
N TRP A 96 -2.40 -21.61 2.10
CA TRP A 96 -3.60 -20.81 2.40
C TRP A 96 -3.26 -19.50 3.11
N LEU A 97 -2.18 -19.50 3.89
CA LEU A 97 -1.73 -18.27 4.56
C LEU A 97 -1.26 -17.27 3.54
N GLY A 98 -0.53 -17.73 2.52
CA GLY A 98 -0.10 -16.86 1.42
C GLY A 98 -1.28 -16.23 0.71
N MET A 99 -2.28 -17.04 0.37
CA MET A 99 -3.47 -16.55 -0.32
C MET A 99 -4.31 -15.63 0.55
N ALA A 100 -4.51 -15.98 1.82
CA ALA A 100 -5.32 -15.17 2.73
C ALA A 100 -4.69 -13.81 2.99
N ALA A 101 -3.39 -13.78 3.29
CA ALA A 101 -2.69 -12.52 3.56
C ALA A 101 -2.67 -11.62 2.33
N THR A 102 -2.39 -12.21 1.15
CA THR A 102 -2.40 -11.45 -0.10
C THR A 102 -3.80 -10.94 -0.41
N GLY A 103 -4.82 -11.78 -0.19
CA GLY A 103 -6.21 -11.38 -0.43
C GLY A 103 -6.66 -10.23 0.46
N LEU A 104 -6.26 -10.22 1.72
CA LEU A 104 -6.58 -9.13 2.64
C LEU A 104 -5.88 -7.83 2.22
N ALA A 105 -4.61 -7.94 1.84
CA ALA A 105 -3.88 -6.78 1.34
C ALA A 105 -4.52 -6.26 0.06
N LEU A 106 -4.95 -7.17 -0.82
CA LEU A 106 -5.62 -6.82 -2.06
C LEU A 106 -6.93 -6.09 -1.79
N ALA A 107 -7.73 -6.58 -0.85
CA ALA A 107 -9.00 -5.95 -0.51
C ALA A 107 -8.77 -4.51 -0.04
N ALA A 108 -7.76 -4.29 0.82
CA ALA A 108 -7.44 -2.96 1.30
C ALA A 108 -6.96 -2.04 0.17
N ALA A 109 -6.09 -2.57 -0.71
CA ALA A 109 -5.58 -1.79 -1.84
C ALA A 109 -6.70 -1.46 -2.82
N PHE A 110 -7.59 -2.40 -3.07
CA PHE A 110 -8.71 -2.19 -3.98
C PHE A 110 -9.66 -1.12 -3.45
N LEU A 111 -9.96 -1.13 -2.16
CA LEU A 111 -10.82 -0.10 -1.56
C LEU A 111 -10.24 1.29 -1.78
N ASN A 112 -8.94 1.42 -1.60
CA ASN A 112 -8.29 2.70 -1.82
C ASN A 112 -8.31 3.08 -3.31
N ALA A 113 -8.04 2.12 -4.19
CA ALA A 113 -7.97 2.38 -5.63
C ALA A 113 -9.33 2.73 -6.21
N ALA A 114 -10.37 1.97 -5.85
CA ALA A 114 -11.70 2.13 -6.44
C ALA A 114 -12.52 3.24 -5.79
N PHE A 115 -12.42 3.35 -4.47
CA PHE A 115 -13.30 4.26 -3.70
C PHE A 115 -12.54 5.37 -2.98
N GLY A 116 -11.22 5.37 -3.05
CA GLY A 116 -10.42 6.35 -2.31
C GLY A 116 -10.43 6.13 -0.81
N TYR A 117 -10.87 4.95 -0.35
CA TYR A 117 -10.96 4.64 1.08
C TYR A 117 -9.73 3.86 1.51
N CYS A 118 -8.82 4.52 2.22
CA CYS A 118 -7.59 3.93 2.69
C CYS A 118 -7.80 3.31 4.07
N LEU A 119 -7.89 1.96 4.14
CA LEU A 119 -8.07 1.27 5.41
C LEU A 119 -6.91 1.53 6.37
N GLY A 120 -5.68 1.46 5.86
CA GLY A 120 -4.50 1.71 6.70
C GLY A 120 -4.47 3.14 7.21
N CYS A 121 -4.90 4.10 6.38
CA CYS A 121 -4.96 5.49 6.80
C CYS A 121 -6.00 5.68 7.91
N GLU A 122 -7.14 5.00 7.80
CA GLU A 122 -8.18 5.05 8.82
C GLU A 122 -7.70 4.41 10.13
N MET A 123 -6.96 3.31 10.02
CA MET A 123 -6.37 2.67 11.19
C MET A 123 -5.38 3.61 11.88
N TYR A 124 -4.59 4.32 11.10
CA TYR A 124 -3.65 5.30 11.65
C TYR A 124 -4.38 6.39 12.44
N LEU A 125 -5.46 6.91 11.87
CA LEU A 125 -6.25 7.95 12.52
C LEU A 125 -6.89 7.44 13.79
N LEU A 126 -7.36 6.18 13.79
CA LEU A 126 -7.94 5.56 14.96
C LEU A 126 -6.91 5.41 16.07
N VAL A 127 -5.71 4.92 15.72
CA VAL A 127 -4.62 4.77 16.70
C VAL A 127 -4.26 6.14 17.30
N ARG A 128 -4.19 7.18 16.47
CA ARG A 128 -3.91 8.53 16.94
C ARG A 128 -4.99 9.04 17.88
N ARG A 129 -6.23 8.64 17.67
CA ARG A 129 -7.34 9.05 18.52
C ARG A 129 -7.27 8.44 19.91
N VAL A 130 -6.94 7.14 19.99
CA VAL A 130 -6.93 6.42 21.27
C VAL A 130 -5.60 6.55 22.00
N THR A 131 -4.53 6.92 21.31
CA THR A 131 -3.23 7.10 21.95
C THR A 131 -3.09 8.53 22.44
N PRO A 132 -2.81 8.74 23.74
CA PRO A 132 -2.62 10.10 24.24
C PRO A 132 -1.45 10.79 23.54
N ARG A 133 -1.63 12.04 23.24
CA ARG A 133 -0.58 12.84 22.65
C ARG A 133 0.33 13.39 23.73
N THR A 134 1.60 13.36 23.46
CA THR A 134 2.59 13.79 24.43
C THR A 134 3.36 15.02 24.01
N GLU A 135 3.09 15.57 22.84
CA GLU A 135 3.80 16.76 22.39
C GLU A 135 3.26 18.06 22.98
#